data_beacbfca055cfdc363e3ce9f4e0b33ab
#
_entry.id   beacbfca055cfdc363e3ce9f4e0b33ab
#
_cell.length_a   1.000
_cell.length_b   1.000
_cell.length_c   1.000
_cell.angle_alpha   90.00
_cell.angle_beta   90.00
_cell.angle_gamma   90.00
#
_symmetry.space_group_name_H-M   'P 1'
#
loop_
_entity.id
_entity.type
_entity.pdbx_description
1 polymer ?
#
loop_
_entity_poly.entity_id
_entity_poly.type
_entity_poly.pdbx_seq_one_letter_code
_entity_poly.pdbx_strand_id
1 'polypeptide(L)'
;MKQPDWTRLFKKPYKAITQLVFWVIVFFLYILLKEYPQRMSGITLVCLVLQEVLELVIPSYSQNLLVLPFFKRRQWAAGIFLYLLQLVILIFALPYVLDGAGWVFKVFFHLTDVVDWRREHIAFSVVAFTVIASLTRLGLDRLILEKEQKENELRHLKAQLNPHFLFNTLNNLYGLSVAESKNLPGLMLRLSDLLRYSLYDTNSHYVAVQKEIDYLCNYVELERIRLSGDAKIVFDIQGSVTGRYIAPLLMIVFIENAFKHFSAEKEGKAFIHIVLLIKEGKLQLKVTNSVDPDFIPVRAVKRRGGLGLENVRQRLDLIYPGQYHLNINKDRNTFETQLVIELT
;
A
#
# COMPACT_ATOMS: atom_id res chain seq x y z
N MET A 1 11.86 10.14 18.23
CA MET A 1 11.47 8.92 18.96
C MET A 1 10.55 8.11 18.04
N LYS A 2 10.92 6.87 17.64
CA LYS A 2 10.04 5.99 16.88
C LYS A 2 8.91 5.54 17.80
N GLN A 3 7.67 5.84 17.45
CA GLN A 3 6.53 5.30 18.17
C GLN A 3 6.58 3.76 18.14
N PRO A 4 6.31 3.08 19.26
CA PRO A 4 6.33 1.63 19.32
C PRO A 4 5.30 1.05 18.37
N ASP A 5 5.74 0.15 17.51
CA ASP A 5 4.87 -0.52 16.52
C ASP A 5 4.07 -1.65 17.20
N TRP A 6 2.99 -1.28 17.88
CA TRP A 6 2.09 -2.21 18.57
C TRP A 6 1.50 -3.29 17.67
N THR A 7 1.49 -3.07 16.34
CA THR A 7 0.95 -4.08 15.40
C THR A 7 1.84 -5.32 15.33
N ARG A 8 3.10 -5.26 15.77
CA ARG A 8 3.98 -6.44 15.86
C ARG A 8 3.47 -7.49 16.82
N LEU A 9 2.80 -7.07 17.90
CA LEU A 9 2.24 -7.98 18.92
C LEU A 9 1.16 -8.91 18.36
N PHE A 10 0.53 -8.54 17.23
CA PHE A 10 -0.52 -9.32 16.57
C PHE A 10 -0.03 -10.14 15.36
N LYS A 11 1.28 -10.10 15.02
CA LYS A 11 1.89 -10.93 13.99
C LYS A 11 2.46 -12.21 14.59
N LYS A 12 2.45 -13.33 13.83
CA LYS A 12 3.23 -14.52 14.17
C LYS A 12 4.73 -14.14 14.32
N PRO A 13 5.48 -14.61 15.34
CA PRO A 13 5.10 -15.58 16.41
C PRO A 13 4.51 -14.92 17.68
N TYR A 14 4.52 -13.59 17.81
CA TYR A 14 4.14 -12.88 19.05
C TYR A 14 2.66 -12.99 19.40
N LYS A 15 1.80 -13.30 18.42
CA LYS A 15 0.36 -13.41 18.63
C LYS A 15 -0.02 -14.45 19.70
N ALA A 16 0.65 -15.61 19.73
CA ALA A 16 0.36 -16.63 20.72
C ALA A 16 0.78 -16.20 22.13
N ILE A 17 1.94 -15.54 22.24
CA ILE A 17 2.45 -15.04 23.52
C ILE A 17 1.55 -13.93 24.07
N THR A 18 1.14 -12.97 23.24
CA THR A 18 0.22 -11.89 23.68
C THR A 18 -1.14 -12.41 24.10
N GLN A 19 -1.66 -13.44 23.44
CA GLN A 19 -2.89 -14.09 23.83
C GLN A 19 -2.74 -14.82 25.18
N LEU A 20 -1.64 -15.55 25.36
CA LEU A 20 -1.37 -16.22 26.63
C LEU A 20 -1.29 -15.20 27.78
N VAL A 21 -0.50 -14.14 27.62
CA VAL A 21 -0.34 -13.07 28.61
C VAL A 21 -1.70 -12.42 28.93
N PHE A 22 -2.50 -12.14 27.90
CA PHE A 22 -3.84 -11.59 28.09
C PHE A 22 -4.72 -12.51 28.96
N TRP A 23 -4.78 -13.81 28.68
CA TRP A 23 -5.60 -14.74 29.45
C TRP A 23 -5.07 -14.98 30.87
N VAL A 24 -3.75 -14.92 31.06
CA VAL A 24 -3.15 -14.95 32.40
C VAL A 24 -3.57 -13.71 33.20
N ILE A 25 -3.55 -12.53 32.60
CA ILE A 25 -4.03 -11.30 33.26
C ILE A 25 -5.52 -11.41 33.60
N VAL A 26 -6.35 -11.91 32.71
CA VAL A 26 -7.79 -12.11 32.94
C VAL A 26 -8.00 -13.08 34.10
N PHE A 27 -7.26 -14.18 34.15
CA PHE A 27 -7.32 -15.15 35.26
C PHE A 27 -7.01 -14.50 36.62
N PHE A 28 -5.95 -13.72 36.72
CA PHE A 28 -5.61 -13.05 37.98
C PHE A 28 -6.60 -11.93 38.31
N LEU A 29 -7.15 -11.21 37.33
CA LEU A 29 -8.19 -10.21 37.57
C LEU A 29 -9.47 -10.86 38.13
N TYR A 30 -9.84 -12.04 37.66
CA TYR A 30 -10.99 -12.80 38.22
C TYR A 30 -10.75 -13.13 39.69
N ILE A 31 -9.56 -13.60 40.06
CA ILE A 31 -9.24 -13.89 41.46
C ILE A 31 -9.31 -12.63 42.33
N LEU A 32 -8.89 -11.49 41.81
CA LEU A 32 -8.82 -10.24 42.58
C LEU A 32 -10.19 -9.53 42.72
N LEU A 33 -11.02 -9.58 41.68
CA LEU A 33 -12.22 -8.78 41.59
C LEU A 33 -13.48 -9.52 42.06
N LYS A 34 -13.47 -10.85 42.09
CA LYS A 34 -14.60 -11.64 42.48
C LYS A 34 -14.48 -12.06 43.95
N GLU A 35 -15.54 -11.81 44.71
CA GLU A 35 -15.65 -12.28 46.09
C GLU A 35 -15.95 -13.79 46.09
N TYR A 36 -14.99 -14.58 46.56
CA TYR A 36 -15.15 -16.01 46.75
C TYR A 36 -15.37 -16.33 48.25
N PRO A 37 -16.12 -17.40 48.59
CA PRO A 37 -16.31 -17.79 49.97
C PRO A 37 -14.99 -18.02 50.71
N GLN A 38 -14.80 -17.40 51.88
CA GLN A 38 -13.55 -17.42 52.66
C GLN A 38 -13.06 -18.82 53.09
N ARG A 39 -13.89 -19.85 52.98
CA ARG A 39 -13.57 -21.22 53.40
C ARG A 39 -13.16 -22.15 52.25
N MET A 40 -12.97 -21.61 51.04
CA MET A 40 -12.53 -22.45 49.92
C MET A 40 -11.06 -22.82 49.99
N SER A 41 -10.72 -24.05 49.62
CA SER A 41 -9.35 -24.44 49.43
C SER A 41 -8.75 -23.71 48.22
N GLY A 42 -7.43 -23.41 48.22
CA GLY A 42 -6.76 -22.75 47.09
C GLY A 42 -6.91 -23.53 45.75
N ILE A 43 -6.96 -24.85 45.81
CA ILE A 43 -7.18 -25.71 44.64
C ILE A 43 -8.60 -25.52 44.09
N THR A 44 -9.62 -25.48 44.95
CA THR A 44 -11.01 -25.24 44.54
C THR A 44 -11.14 -23.89 43.85
N LEU A 45 -10.54 -22.85 44.41
CA LEU A 45 -10.54 -21.50 43.83
C LEU A 45 -9.92 -21.52 42.41
N VAL A 46 -8.74 -22.13 42.24
CA VAL A 46 -8.06 -22.22 40.92
C VAL A 46 -8.95 -22.96 39.92
N CYS A 47 -9.57 -24.07 40.28
CA CYS A 47 -10.45 -24.83 39.40
C CYS A 47 -11.68 -24.02 38.97
N LEU A 48 -12.28 -23.29 39.89
CA LEU A 48 -13.43 -22.41 39.58
C LEU A 48 -13.06 -21.30 38.63
N VAL A 49 -11.94 -20.59 38.89
CA VAL A 49 -11.49 -19.52 38.02
C VAL A 49 -11.09 -20.03 36.61
N LEU A 50 -10.48 -21.21 36.53
CA LEU A 50 -10.17 -21.85 35.24
C LEU A 50 -11.46 -22.14 34.45
N GLN A 51 -12.49 -22.62 35.11
CA GLN A 51 -13.77 -22.92 34.50
C GLN A 51 -14.43 -21.61 33.98
N GLU A 52 -14.45 -20.55 34.79
CA GLU A 52 -14.95 -19.24 34.37
C GLU A 52 -14.17 -18.63 33.20
N VAL A 53 -12.84 -18.77 33.21
CA VAL A 53 -12.01 -18.34 32.07
C VAL A 53 -12.32 -19.14 30.79
N LEU A 54 -12.57 -20.45 30.90
CA LEU A 54 -12.98 -21.28 29.76
C LEU A 54 -14.33 -20.81 29.17
N GLU A 55 -15.24 -20.35 29.99
CA GLU A 55 -16.52 -19.76 29.56
C GLU A 55 -16.33 -18.52 28.66
N LEU A 56 -15.24 -17.76 28.86
CA LEU A 56 -14.89 -16.60 28.03
C LEU A 56 -14.06 -16.99 26.79
N VAL A 57 -13.14 -17.92 26.94
CA VAL A 57 -12.21 -18.36 25.90
C VAL A 57 -12.95 -19.06 24.77
N ILE A 58 -13.80 -20.03 25.10
CA ILE A 58 -14.45 -20.88 24.09
C ILE A 58 -15.31 -20.05 23.11
N PRO A 59 -16.22 -19.16 23.54
CA PRO A 59 -16.99 -18.32 22.64
C PRO A 59 -16.10 -17.40 21.79
N SER A 60 -15.11 -16.77 22.41
CA SER A 60 -14.24 -15.80 21.72
C SER A 60 -13.41 -16.44 20.60
N TYR A 61 -12.85 -17.63 20.84
CA TYR A 61 -12.03 -18.32 19.84
C TYR A 61 -12.87 -19.00 18.77
N SER A 62 -13.99 -19.63 19.13
CA SER A 62 -14.90 -20.25 18.17
C SER A 62 -15.47 -19.21 17.21
N GLN A 63 -15.82 -18.01 17.68
CA GLN A 63 -16.26 -16.89 16.86
C GLN A 63 -15.19 -16.49 15.83
N ASN A 64 -13.95 -16.32 16.28
CA ASN A 64 -12.85 -15.90 15.42
C ASN A 64 -12.46 -16.96 14.39
N LEU A 65 -12.59 -18.25 14.74
CA LEU A 65 -12.16 -19.36 13.89
C LEU A 65 -13.24 -19.78 12.88
N LEU A 66 -14.50 -19.89 13.33
CA LEU A 66 -15.57 -20.49 12.56
C LEU A 66 -16.43 -19.46 11.80
N VAL A 67 -16.73 -18.32 12.41
CA VAL A 67 -17.74 -17.37 11.88
C VAL A 67 -17.07 -16.23 11.09
N LEU A 68 -16.08 -15.60 11.67
CA LEU A 68 -15.46 -14.41 11.12
C LEU A 68 -14.86 -14.57 9.70
N PRO A 69 -14.29 -15.74 9.30
CA PRO A 69 -13.80 -15.93 7.94
C PRO A 69 -14.87 -15.78 6.85
N PHE A 70 -16.11 -16.15 7.14
CA PHE A 70 -17.23 -16.02 6.19
C PHE A 70 -17.61 -14.56 5.98
N PHE A 71 -17.66 -13.76 7.04
CA PHE A 71 -17.86 -12.30 6.90
C PHE A 71 -16.74 -11.63 6.12
N LYS A 72 -15.50 -12.03 6.30
CA LYS A 72 -14.35 -11.51 5.53
C LYS A 72 -14.44 -11.85 4.04
N ARG A 73 -14.99 -13.03 3.70
CA ARG A 73 -15.22 -13.46 2.31
C ARG A 73 -16.50 -12.87 1.69
N ARG A 74 -17.17 -11.93 2.37
CA ARG A 74 -18.47 -11.34 1.97
C ARG A 74 -19.61 -12.36 1.81
N GLN A 75 -19.50 -13.53 2.43
CA GLN A 75 -20.55 -14.55 2.47
C GLN A 75 -21.48 -14.30 3.65
N TRP A 76 -22.22 -13.19 3.61
CA TRP A 76 -23.00 -12.68 4.72
C TRP A 76 -24.05 -13.67 5.24
N ALA A 77 -24.79 -14.31 4.32
CA ALA A 77 -25.85 -15.27 4.68
C ALA A 77 -25.26 -16.48 5.44
N ALA A 78 -24.18 -17.08 4.93
CA ALA A 78 -23.48 -18.17 5.59
C ALA A 78 -22.87 -17.75 6.92
N GLY A 79 -22.30 -16.54 6.99
CA GLY A 79 -21.74 -15.98 8.22
C GLY A 79 -22.80 -15.78 9.31
N ILE A 80 -23.97 -15.23 8.98
CA ILE A 80 -25.09 -15.04 9.90
C ILE A 80 -25.63 -16.41 10.36
N PHE A 81 -25.84 -17.35 9.43
CA PHE A 81 -26.29 -18.69 9.77
C PHE A 81 -25.36 -19.39 10.75
N LEU A 82 -24.04 -19.37 10.46
CA LEU A 82 -23.03 -19.98 11.35
C LEU A 82 -22.94 -19.28 12.70
N TYR A 83 -23.13 -17.96 12.75
CA TYR A 83 -23.17 -17.20 13.99
C TYR A 83 -24.35 -17.62 14.88
N LEU A 84 -25.54 -17.69 14.30
CA LEU A 84 -26.74 -18.13 15.04
C LEU A 84 -26.61 -19.60 15.49
N LEU A 85 -26.12 -20.48 14.63
CA LEU A 85 -25.86 -21.88 14.94
C LEU A 85 -24.84 -21.99 16.09
N GLN A 86 -23.75 -21.23 16.05
CA GLN A 86 -22.74 -21.19 17.10
C GLN A 86 -23.35 -20.74 18.44
N LEU A 87 -24.15 -19.67 18.44
CA LEU A 87 -24.83 -19.20 19.67
C LEU A 87 -25.71 -20.28 20.28
N VAL A 88 -26.52 -20.95 19.46
CA VAL A 88 -27.36 -22.05 19.91
C VAL A 88 -26.52 -23.17 20.53
N ILE A 89 -25.49 -23.62 19.84
CA ILE A 89 -24.60 -24.69 20.33
C ILE A 89 -23.94 -24.26 21.63
N LEU A 90 -23.41 -23.05 21.74
CA LEU A 90 -22.73 -22.60 22.95
C LEU A 90 -23.67 -22.45 24.12
N ILE A 91 -24.87 -21.90 23.92
CA ILE A 91 -25.88 -21.72 25.02
C ILE A 91 -26.34 -23.08 25.56
N PHE A 92 -26.53 -24.07 24.71
CA PHE A 92 -27.02 -25.37 25.12
C PHE A 92 -25.94 -26.37 25.51
N ALA A 93 -24.81 -26.43 24.78
CA ALA A 93 -23.76 -27.43 24.99
C ALA A 93 -22.69 -27.00 26.02
N LEU A 94 -22.34 -25.71 26.07
CA LEU A 94 -21.28 -25.22 26.95
C LEU A 94 -21.53 -25.50 28.43
N PRO A 95 -22.76 -25.33 28.98
CA PRO A 95 -23.07 -25.71 30.38
C PRO A 95 -22.73 -27.16 30.70
N TYR A 96 -23.09 -28.09 29.81
CA TYR A 96 -22.78 -29.52 30.03
C TYR A 96 -21.28 -29.83 29.97
N VAL A 97 -20.54 -29.11 29.09
CA VAL A 97 -19.07 -29.26 29.00
C VAL A 97 -18.42 -28.73 30.29
N LEU A 98 -18.90 -27.59 30.80
CA LEU A 98 -18.40 -27.01 32.06
C LEU A 98 -18.73 -27.86 33.26
N ASP A 99 -19.97 -28.39 33.34
CA ASP A 99 -20.39 -29.30 34.39
C ASP A 99 -19.54 -30.60 34.35
N GLY A 100 -19.28 -31.15 33.17
CA GLY A 100 -18.39 -32.28 32.97
C GLY A 100 -16.95 -32.00 33.43
N ALA A 101 -16.44 -30.84 33.13
CA ALA A 101 -15.12 -30.38 33.60
C ALA A 101 -15.10 -30.22 35.11
N GLY A 102 -16.14 -29.64 35.69
CA GLY A 102 -16.32 -29.53 37.15
C GLY A 102 -16.37 -30.89 37.84
N TRP A 103 -17.06 -31.87 37.24
CA TRP A 103 -17.08 -33.23 37.75
C TRP A 103 -15.69 -33.89 37.73
N VAL A 104 -14.94 -33.73 36.66
CA VAL A 104 -13.54 -34.21 36.57
C VAL A 104 -12.68 -33.58 37.65
N PHE A 105 -12.75 -32.27 37.86
CA PHE A 105 -12.01 -31.60 38.92
C PHE A 105 -12.42 -32.11 40.33
N LYS A 106 -13.72 -32.32 40.57
CA LYS A 106 -14.22 -32.88 41.80
C LYS A 106 -13.63 -34.26 42.10
N VAL A 107 -13.60 -35.14 41.11
CA VAL A 107 -13.05 -36.50 41.25
C VAL A 107 -11.57 -36.49 41.49
N PHE A 108 -10.81 -35.71 40.68
CA PHE A 108 -9.35 -35.68 40.77
C PHE A 108 -8.79 -35.00 42.02
N PHE A 109 -9.47 -33.94 42.47
CA PHE A 109 -8.99 -33.12 43.60
C PHE A 109 -9.79 -33.33 44.88
N HIS A 110 -10.71 -34.33 44.93
CA HIS A 110 -11.58 -34.62 46.08
C HIS A 110 -12.31 -33.41 46.63
N LEU A 111 -12.84 -32.53 45.75
CA LEU A 111 -13.51 -31.30 46.13
C LEU A 111 -14.92 -31.64 46.66
N THR A 112 -15.28 -31.09 47.84
CA THR A 112 -16.59 -31.32 48.45
C THR A 112 -17.66 -30.34 47.99
N ASP A 113 -17.28 -29.14 47.63
CA ASP A 113 -18.20 -28.06 47.27
C ASP A 113 -18.26 -27.94 45.74
N VAL A 114 -19.45 -28.04 45.16
CA VAL A 114 -19.77 -27.82 43.78
C VAL A 114 -20.53 -26.51 43.67
N VAL A 115 -20.02 -25.58 42.87
CA VAL A 115 -20.78 -24.38 42.54
C VAL A 115 -21.81 -24.75 41.48
N ASP A 116 -23.07 -24.57 41.84
CA ASP A 116 -24.21 -24.77 40.95
C ASP A 116 -24.23 -23.61 39.92
N TRP A 117 -23.91 -23.92 38.67
CA TRP A 117 -23.85 -22.93 37.61
C TRP A 117 -25.26 -22.58 37.13
N ARG A 118 -25.67 -21.33 37.39
CA ARG A 118 -26.96 -20.85 36.85
C ARG A 118 -26.80 -20.69 35.34
N ARG A 119 -27.49 -21.53 34.57
CA ARG A 119 -27.46 -21.53 33.09
C ARG A 119 -27.69 -20.16 32.46
N GLU A 120 -28.45 -19.31 33.16
CA GLU A 120 -28.73 -17.92 32.75
C GLU A 120 -27.47 -17.06 32.65
N HIS A 121 -26.52 -17.21 33.58
CA HIS A 121 -25.24 -16.48 33.55
C HIS A 121 -24.36 -16.91 32.35
N ILE A 122 -24.32 -18.22 32.07
CA ILE A 122 -23.56 -18.76 30.96
C ILE A 122 -24.10 -18.22 29.63
N ALA A 123 -25.42 -18.20 29.42
CA ALA A 123 -26.05 -17.68 28.22
C ALA A 123 -25.70 -16.18 28.00
N PHE A 124 -25.79 -15.38 29.07
CA PHE A 124 -25.42 -13.95 29.00
C PHE A 124 -23.95 -13.77 28.69
N SER A 125 -23.05 -14.50 29.34
CA SER A 125 -21.61 -14.45 29.12
C SER A 125 -21.25 -14.82 27.66
N VAL A 126 -21.82 -15.90 27.14
CA VAL A 126 -21.60 -16.34 25.74
C VAL A 126 -21.96 -15.23 24.75
N VAL A 127 -23.15 -14.62 24.92
CA VAL A 127 -23.56 -13.51 24.00
C VAL A 127 -22.67 -12.31 24.17
N ALA A 128 -22.42 -11.87 25.41
CA ALA A 128 -21.58 -10.68 25.66
C ALA A 128 -20.15 -10.83 25.08
N PHE A 129 -19.49 -11.96 25.35
CA PHE A 129 -18.13 -12.18 24.92
C PHE A 129 -17.99 -12.47 23.44
N THR A 130 -18.97 -13.11 22.79
CA THR A 130 -18.95 -13.23 21.32
C THR A 130 -19.08 -11.86 20.64
N VAL A 131 -19.92 -10.97 21.16
CA VAL A 131 -20.07 -9.60 20.66
C VAL A 131 -18.79 -8.79 20.88
N ILE A 132 -18.24 -8.80 22.10
CA ILE A 132 -17.00 -8.09 22.43
C ILE A 132 -15.85 -8.58 21.55
N ALA A 133 -15.67 -9.90 21.41
CA ALA A 133 -14.63 -10.48 20.57
C ALA A 133 -14.78 -10.06 19.10
N SER A 134 -16.02 -10.01 18.58
CA SER A 134 -16.32 -9.59 17.23
C SER A 134 -15.98 -8.10 17.01
N LEU A 135 -16.42 -7.23 17.91
CA LEU A 135 -16.16 -5.78 17.84
C LEU A 135 -14.67 -5.47 17.93
N THR A 136 -13.97 -6.10 18.88
CA THR A 136 -12.52 -5.94 19.04
C THR A 136 -11.78 -6.37 17.78
N ARG A 137 -12.17 -7.50 17.20
CA ARG A 137 -11.54 -8.01 15.98
C ARG A 137 -11.79 -7.12 14.78
N LEU A 138 -13.02 -6.64 14.58
CA LEU A 138 -13.38 -5.71 13.52
C LEU A 138 -12.58 -4.39 13.65
N GLY A 139 -12.44 -3.88 14.87
CA GLY A 139 -11.63 -2.69 15.15
C GLY A 139 -10.16 -2.89 14.81
N LEU A 140 -9.55 -4.01 15.20
CA LEU A 140 -8.16 -4.35 14.88
C LEU A 140 -7.95 -4.53 13.37
N ASP A 141 -8.86 -5.21 12.67
CA ASP A 141 -8.77 -5.39 11.22
C ASP A 141 -8.86 -4.05 10.48
N ARG A 142 -9.70 -3.10 10.93
CA ARG A 142 -9.75 -1.72 10.39
C ARG A 142 -8.43 -1.00 10.57
N LEU A 143 -7.84 -1.02 11.76
CA LEU A 143 -6.55 -0.38 12.03
C LEU A 143 -5.42 -0.94 11.17
N ILE A 144 -5.42 -2.26 10.92
CA ILE A 144 -4.45 -2.90 10.05
C ILE A 144 -4.62 -2.43 8.60
N LEU A 145 -5.87 -2.40 8.10
CA LEU A 145 -6.17 -1.94 6.74
C LEU A 145 -5.81 -0.46 6.53
N GLU A 146 -6.14 0.41 7.49
CA GLU A 146 -5.75 1.83 7.42
C GLU A 146 -4.23 2.01 7.40
N LYS A 147 -3.51 1.21 8.19
CA LYS A 147 -2.04 1.22 8.16
C LYS A 147 -1.48 0.77 6.81
N GLU A 148 -2.01 -0.31 6.25
CA GLU A 148 -1.61 -0.82 4.93
C GLU A 148 -1.91 0.20 3.81
N GLN A 149 -3.05 0.87 3.88
CA GLN A 149 -3.40 1.95 2.95
C GLN A 149 -2.39 3.10 3.03
N LYS A 150 -2.09 3.60 4.23
CA LYS A 150 -1.07 4.65 4.43
C LYS A 150 0.32 4.25 3.95
N GLU A 151 0.73 3.00 4.20
CA GLU A 151 2.01 2.48 3.71
C GLU A 151 2.03 2.37 2.17
N ASN A 152 0.90 2.02 1.54
CA ASN A 152 0.78 1.97 0.09
C ASN A 152 0.77 3.39 -0.52
N GLU A 153 0.06 4.34 0.09
CA GLU A 153 0.09 5.75 -0.31
C GLU A 153 1.51 6.32 -0.24
N LEU A 154 2.23 6.08 0.88
CA LEU A 154 3.63 6.50 1.01
C LEU A 154 4.55 5.84 -0.03
N ARG A 155 4.33 4.56 -0.36
CA ARG A 155 5.08 3.89 -1.44
C ARG A 155 4.77 4.50 -2.79
N HIS A 156 3.51 4.82 -3.05
CA HIS A 156 3.09 5.46 -4.28
C HIS A 156 3.71 6.86 -4.43
N LEU A 157 3.65 7.68 -3.37
CA LEU A 157 4.29 8.99 -3.34
C LEU A 157 5.81 8.91 -3.56
N LYS A 158 6.49 7.95 -2.93
CA LYS A 158 7.93 7.72 -3.16
C LYS A 158 8.26 7.23 -4.56
N ALA A 159 7.36 6.48 -5.20
CA ALA A 159 7.55 6.01 -6.56
C ALA A 159 7.35 7.10 -7.62
N GLN A 160 6.63 8.18 -7.29
CA GLN A 160 6.50 9.37 -8.15
C GLN A 160 7.81 10.15 -8.28
N LEU A 161 8.71 10.01 -7.30
CA LEU A 161 10.05 10.55 -7.38
C LEU A 161 10.95 9.49 -8.03
N ASN A 162 11.54 9.78 -9.18
CA ASN A 162 12.58 8.93 -9.76
C ASN A 162 13.87 9.07 -8.93
N PRO A 163 14.20 8.16 -7.98
CA PRO A 163 15.34 8.35 -7.08
C PRO A 163 16.67 8.44 -7.83
N HIS A 164 16.80 7.68 -8.90
CA HIS A 164 18.01 7.66 -9.71
C HIS A 164 18.24 9.01 -10.43
N PHE A 165 17.17 9.61 -10.97
CA PHE A 165 17.23 10.94 -11.55
C PHE A 165 17.66 11.98 -10.50
N LEU A 166 17.05 11.95 -9.31
CA LEU A 166 17.37 12.88 -8.23
C LEU A 166 18.83 12.77 -7.79
N PHE A 167 19.32 11.56 -7.54
CA PHE A 167 20.73 11.37 -7.15
C PHE A 167 21.69 11.85 -8.21
N ASN A 168 21.42 11.56 -9.50
CA ASN A 168 22.27 12.00 -10.60
C ASN A 168 22.25 13.53 -10.75
N THR A 169 21.06 14.15 -10.63
CA THR A 169 20.92 15.62 -10.72
C THR A 169 21.65 16.29 -9.54
N LEU A 170 21.50 15.79 -8.31
CA LEU A 170 22.21 16.33 -7.15
C LEU A 170 23.73 16.21 -7.29
N ASN A 171 24.23 15.07 -7.78
CA ASN A 171 25.67 14.90 -8.04
C ASN A 171 26.19 15.89 -9.10
N ASN A 172 25.42 16.15 -10.14
CA ASN A 172 25.79 17.14 -11.16
C ASN A 172 25.78 18.57 -10.58
N LEU A 173 24.76 18.92 -9.80
CA LEU A 173 24.69 20.21 -9.11
C LEU A 173 25.86 20.39 -8.13
N TYR A 174 26.26 19.34 -7.44
CA TYR A 174 27.45 19.35 -6.58
C TYR A 174 28.73 19.64 -7.41
N GLY A 175 28.91 18.94 -8.54
CA GLY A 175 30.03 19.21 -9.44
C GLY A 175 30.05 20.66 -9.96
N LEU A 176 28.90 21.21 -10.33
CA LEU A 176 28.77 22.62 -10.74
C LEU A 176 29.02 23.60 -9.59
N SER A 177 28.72 23.21 -8.35
CA SER A 177 29.03 23.99 -7.15
C SER A 177 30.54 24.07 -6.92
N VAL A 178 31.25 22.95 -7.05
CA VAL A 178 32.70 22.90 -6.92
C VAL A 178 33.39 23.70 -8.05
N ALA A 179 32.79 23.71 -9.24
CA ALA A 179 33.26 24.50 -10.38
C ALA A 179 32.82 25.97 -10.35
N GLU A 180 32.17 26.44 -9.30
CA GLU A 180 31.66 27.81 -9.10
C GLU A 180 30.80 28.30 -10.30
N SER A 181 30.01 27.41 -10.89
CA SER A 181 29.17 27.70 -12.03
C SER A 181 28.10 28.74 -11.77
N LYS A 182 28.05 29.81 -12.55
CA LYS A 182 27.01 30.85 -12.45
C LYS A 182 25.60 30.33 -12.73
N ASN A 183 25.47 29.18 -13.37
CA ASN A 183 24.18 28.58 -13.70
C ASN A 183 23.56 27.79 -12.52
N LEU A 184 24.32 27.49 -11.45
CA LEU A 184 23.89 26.67 -10.34
C LEU A 184 22.59 27.16 -9.66
N PRO A 185 22.41 28.46 -9.33
CA PRO A 185 21.17 28.90 -8.67
C PRO A 185 19.92 28.63 -9.50
N GLY A 186 19.96 28.87 -10.82
CA GLY A 186 18.85 28.63 -11.72
C GLY A 186 18.49 27.13 -11.83
N LEU A 187 19.48 26.26 -11.80
CA LEU A 187 19.27 24.80 -11.83
C LEU A 187 18.70 24.24 -10.54
N MET A 188 19.12 24.77 -9.40
CA MET A 188 18.54 24.41 -8.11
C MET A 188 17.06 24.83 -8.03
N LEU A 189 16.70 25.99 -8.57
CA LEU A 189 15.31 26.44 -8.65
C LEU A 189 14.48 25.49 -9.52
N ARG A 190 14.98 25.11 -10.72
CA ARG A 190 14.31 24.14 -11.60
C ARG A 190 14.10 22.77 -10.92
N LEU A 191 15.11 22.26 -10.19
CA LEU A 191 14.97 21.03 -9.43
C LEU A 191 13.91 21.15 -8.32
N SER A 192 13.90 22.29 -7.63
CA SER A 192 12.87 22.56 -6.61
C SER A 192 11.47 22.59 -7.20
N ASP A 193 11.27 23.20 -8.37
CA ASP A 193 9.99 23.24 -9.07
C ASP A 193 9.53 21.87 -9.53
N LEU A 194 10.45 21.04 -10.04
CA LEU A 194 10.16 19.63 -10.38
C LEU A 194 9.68 18.83 -9.16
N LEU A 195 10.38 18.95 -8.04
CA LEU A 195 10.02 18.26 -6.81
C LEU A 195 8.68 18.72 -6.28
N ARG A 196 8.43 20.05 -6.28
CA ARG A 196 7.16 20.61 -5.84
C ARG A 196 6.00 20.10 -6.70
N TYR A 197 6.13 20.11 -8.02
CA TYR A 197 5.11 19.59 -8.91
C TYR A 197 4.83 18.11 -8.63
N SER A 198 5.88 17.27 -8.61
CA SER A 198 5.74 15.82 -8.39
C SER A 198 5.13 15.45 -7.04
N LEU A 199 5.34 16.25 -5.99
CA LEU A 199 4.87 15.96 -4.64
C LEU A 199 3.48 16.53 -4.34
N TYR A 200 3.14 17.67 -4.90
CA TYR A 200 1.93 18.41 -4.50
C TYR A 200 0.90 18.55 -5.61
N ASP A 201 1.32 18.88 -6.85
CA ASP A 201 0.38 19.17 -7.92
C ASP A 201 -0.23 17.91 -8.56
N THR A 202 0.47 16.76 -8.47
CA THR A 202 0.05 15.49 -9.06
C THR A 202 -1.03 14.74 -8.26
N ASN A 203 -1.46 15.26 -7.12
CA ASN A 203 -2.52 14.66 -6.31
C ASN A 203 -3.92 14.84 -6.92
N SER A 204 -4.08 15.70 -7.91
CA SER A 204 -5.32 15.91 -8.66
C SER A 204 -5.44 14.90 -9.80
N HIS A 205 -6.67 14.49 -10.16
CA HIS A 205 -6.90 13.61 -11.31
C HIS A 205 -6.49 14.26 -12.63
N TYR A 206 -6.62 15.58 -12.74
CA TYR A 206 -6.22 16.39 -13.89
C TYR A 206 -5.52 17.66 -13.43
N VAL A 207 -4.55 18.11 -14.22
CA VAL A 207 -3.78 19.33 -14.04
C VAL A 207 -3.84 20.18 -15.31
N ALA A 208 -3.63 21.50 -15.19
CA ALA A 208 -3.52 22.35 -16.36
C ALA A 208 -2.34 21.87 -17.25
N VAL A 209 -2.56 21.78 -18.57
CA VAL A 209 -1.52 21.35 -19.54
C VAL A 209 -0.27 22.22 -19.42
N GLN A 210 -0.41 23.50 -19.08
CA GLN A 210 0.73 24.40 -18.86
C GLN A 210 1.66 23.90 -17.75
N LYS A 211 1.12 23.40 -16.64
CA LYS A 211 1.93 22.85 -15.54
C LYS A 211 2.75 21.61 -15.95
N GLU A 212 2.16 20.73 -16.76
CA GLU A 212 2.87 19.58 -17.33
C GLU A 212 4.01 20.07 -18.26
N ILE A 213 3.75 21.05 -19.10
CA ILE A 213 4.76 21.62 -19.98
C ILE A 213 5.91 22.24 -19.19
N ASP A 214 5.61 23.03 -18.17
CA ASP A 214 6.63 23.65 -17.31
C ASP A 214 7.48 22.58 -16.61
N TYR A 215 6.86 21.49 -16.16
CA TYR A 215 7.54 20.32 -15.60
C TYR A 215 8.47 19.68 -16.62
N LEU A 216 8.00 19.43 -17.84
CA LEU A 216 8.80 18.82 -18.92
C LEU A 216 9.97 19.73 -19.33
N CYS A 217 9.75 21.03 -19.42
CA CYS A 217 10.83 22.01 -19.71
C CYS A 217 11.92 21.97 -18.65
N ASN A 218 11.55 21.98 -17.37
CA ASN A 218 12.50 21.90 -16.27
C ASN A 218 13.29 20.57 -16.29
N TYR A 219 12.61 19.45 -16.58
CA TYR A 219 13.25 18.14 -16.69
C TYR A 219 14.27 18.10 -17.85
N VAL A 220 13.86 18.52 -19.04
CA VAL A 220 14.73 18.51 -20.23
C VAL A 220 15.96 19.40 -20.03
N GLU A 221 15.82 20.56 -19.38
CA GLU A 221 16.95 21.44 -19.10
C GLU A 221 17.96 20.83 -18.12
N LEU A 222 17.49 20.15 -17.07
CA LEU A 222 18.37 19.45 -16.13
C LEU A 222 19.10 18.28 -16.82
N GLU A 223 18.41 17.52 -17.67
CA GLU A 223 19.01 16.43 -18.44
C GLU A 223 19.99 16.95 -19.49
N ARG A 224 19.71 18.10 -20.15
CA ARG A 224 20.62 18.73 -21.12
C ARG A 224 21.98 19.04 -20.52
N ILE A 225 21.99 19.55 -19.29
CA ILE A 225 23.23 19.86 -18.58
C ILE A 225 23.97 18.60 -18.16
N ARG A 226 23.24 17.57 -17.75
CA ARG A 226 23.83 16.27 -17.41
C ARG A 226 24.60 15.64 -18.55
N LEU A 227 24.11 15.84 -19.76
CA LEU A 227 24.70 15.25 -20.97
C LEU A 227 25.84 16.10 -21.58
N SER A 228 26.13 17.30 -21.05
CA SER A 228 27.31 18.12 -21.37
C SER A 228 27.60 18.29 -22.87
N GLY A 229 26.58 18.19 -23.74
CA GLY A 229 26.73 18.32 -25.19
C GLY A 229 26.92 17.03 -25.97
N ASP A 230 26.90 15.85 -25.32
CA ASP A 230 27.06 14.54 -25.97
C ASP A 230 25.89 14.19 -26.92
N ALA A 231 24.76 14.89 -26.80
CA ALA A 231 23.60 14.71 -27.66
C ALA A 231 22.97 16.03 -28.10
N LYS A 232 22.42 16.06 -29.33
CA LYS A 232 21.60 17.17 -29.81
C LYS A 232 20.16 17.01 -29.27
N ILE A 233 19.76 17.84 -28.31
CA ILE A 233 18.44 17.81 -27.73
C ILE A 233 17.61 18.96 -28.28
N VAL A 234 16.47 18.65 -28.94
CA VAL A 234 15.49 19.61 -29.45
C VAL A 234 14.17 19.36 -28.73
N PHE A 235 13.60 20.41 -28.14
CA PHE A 235 12.28 20.38 -27.56
C PHE A 235 11.47 21.54 -28.14
N ASP A 236 10.48 21.21 -28.96
CA ASP A 236 9.63 22.14 -29.68
C ASP A 236 8.19 22.02 -29.19
N ILE A 237 7.57 23.17 -28.86
CA ILE A 237 6.22 23.25 -28.31
C ILE A 237 5.43 24.20 -29.20
N GLN A 238 4.32 23.72 -29.75
CA GLN A 238 3.48 24.48 -30.67
C GLN A 238 2.01 24.41 -30.26
N GLY A 239 1.30 25.54 -30.36
CA GLY A 239 -0.13 25.65 -30.06
C GLY A 239 -0.44 26.35 -28.74
N SER A 240 -1.75 26.43 -28.40
CA SER A 240 -2.24 27.10 -27.21
C SER A 240 -2.79 26.09 -26.22
N VAL A 241 -2.43 26.25 -24.95
CA VAL A 241 -2.81 25.36 -23.83
C VAL A 241 -3.87 25.97 -22.91
N THR A 242 -4.36 27.17 -23.21
CA THR A 242 -5.26 27.92 -22.31
C THR A 242 -6.53 27.15 -22.00
N GLY A 243 -6.81 26.93 -20.71
CA GLY A 243 -8.02 26.26 -20.23
C GLY A 243 -8.10 24.76 -20.53
N ARG A 244 -6.98 24.09 -20.85
CA ARG A 244 -6.91 22.66 -21.12
C ARG A 244 -6.29 21.90 -19.96
N TYR A 245 -6.79 20.68 -19.73
CA TYR A 245 -6.37 19.82 -18.64
C TYR A 245 -5.92 18.45 -19.14
N ILE A 246 -5.00 17.82 -18.42
CA ILE A 246 -4.44 16.50 -18.71
C ILE A 246 -4.16 15.74 -17.42
N ALA A 247 -4.18 14.42 -17.45
CA ALA A 247 -3.72 13.61 -16.32
C ALA A 247 -2.22 13.83 -16.06
N PRO A 248 -1.79 14.09 -14.83
CA PRO A 248 -0.41 14.45 -14.50
C PRO A 248 0.58 13.32 -14.79
N LEU A 249 1.83 13.68 -15.11
CA LEU A 249 2.98 12.75 -15.30
C LEU A 249 2.74 11.65 -16.35
N LEU A 250 1.92 11.90 -17.36
CA LEU A 250 1.76 10.98 -18.49
C LEU A 250 2.86 11.13 -19.53
N MET A 251 3.17 12.38 -19.90
CA MET A 251 4.10 12.68 -20.97
C MET A 251 5.57 12.40 -20.59
N ILE A 252 5.91 12.62 -19.33
CA ILE A 252 7.29 12.46 -18.84
C ILE A 252 7.86 11.06 -19.08
N VAL A 253 7.04 10.02 -19.01
CA VAL A 253 7.50 8.64 -19.15
C VAL A 253 8.13 8.38 -20.53
N PHE A 254 7.59 9.00 -21.58
CA PHE A 254 8.15 8.88 -22.94
C PHE A 254 9.46 9.65 -23.07
N ILE A 255 9.54 10.81 -22.43
CA ILE A 255 10.74 11.64 -22.43
C ILE A 255 11.85 10.98 -21.60
N GLU A 256 11.56 10.51 -20.38
CA GLU A 256 12.50 9.72 -19.57
C GLU A 256 13.02 8.49 -20.32
N ASN A 257 12.13 7.79 -21.03
CA ASN A 257 12.52 6.64 -21.82
C ASN A 257 13.52 7.01 -22.93
N ALA A 258 13.31 8.13 -23.61
CA ALA A 258 14.24 8.63 -24.61
C ALA A 258 15.62 8.98 -24.00
N PHE A 259 15.66 9.71 -22.87
CA PHE A 259 16.90 10.04 -22.17
C PHE A 259 17.62 8.83 -21.56
N LYS A 260 16.93 7.75 -21.28
CA LYS A 260 17.48 6.51 -20.73
C LYS A 260 18.12 5.63 -21.80
N HIS A 261 17.58 5.66 -23.03
CA HIS A 261 17.88 4.70 -24.08
C HIS A 261 18.51 5.31 -25.34
N PHE A 262 18.78 6.64 -25.34
CA PHE A 262 19.51 7.22 -26.44
C PHE A 262 20.97 6.71 -26.44
N SER A 263 21.51 6.52 -27.59
CA SER A 263 22.92 6.19 -27.78
C SER A 263 23.44 6.81 -29.09
N ALA A 264 24.75 7.09 -29.15
CA ALA A 264 25.39 7.52 -30.36
C ALA A 264 25.72 6.31 -31.22
N GLU A 265 25.45 6.37 -32.54
CA GLU A 265 26.12 5.52 -33.53
C GLU A 265 27.63 5.75 -33.47
N LYS A 266 28.43 4.73 -33.85
CA LYS A 266 29.92 4.81 -33.88
C LYS A 266 30.46 6.00 -34.66
N GLU A 267 29.68 6.59 -35.59
CA GLU A 267 30.05 7.74 -36.40
C GLU A 267 29.03 8.90 -36.39
N GLY A 268 27.90 8.76 -35.63
CA GLY A 268 26.81 9.74 -35.56
C GLY A 268 26.74 10.46 -34.22
N LYS A 269 26.20 11.69 -34.22
CA LYS A 269 25.86 12.41 -32.98
C LYS A 269 24.55 11.86 -32.42
N ALA A 270 24.53 11.49 -31.15
CA ALA A 270 23.30 11.15 -30.46
C ALA A 270 22.29 12.31 -30.51
N PHE A 271 21.01 11.99 -30.66
CA PHE A 271 19.98 13.02 -30.64
C PHE A 271 18.71 12.57 -29.89
N ILE A 272 18.01 13.55 -29.36
CA ILE A 272 16.67 13.43 -28.82
C ILE A 272 15.85 14.58 -29.39
N HIS A 273 14.73 14.25 -30.05
CA HIS A 273 13.83 15.22 -30.62
C HIS A 273 12.44 15.05 -30.02
N ILE A 274 11.96 16.07 -29.33
CA ILE A 274 10.67 16.10 -28.64
C ILE A 274 9.83 17.18 -29.31
N VAL A 275 8.65 16.82 -29.81
CA VAL A 275 7.69 17.76 -30.40
C VAL A 275 6.37 17.61 -29.66
N LEU A 276 5.87 18.71 -29.13
CA LEU A 276 4.57 18.80 -28.49
C LEU A 276 3.70 19.76 -29.30
N LEU A 277 2.64 19.23 -29.92
CA LEU A 277 1.67 20.00 -30.69
C LEU A 277 0.32 19.97 -30.02
N ILE A 278 -0.28 21.17 -29.77
CA ILE A 278 -1.61 21.32 -29.21
C ILE A 278 -2.48 22.03 -30.26
N LYS A 279 -3.43 21.27 -30.83
CA LYS A 279 -4.32 21.79 -31.87
C LYS A 279 -5.71 21.16 -31.76
N GLU A 280 -6.77 21.93 -31.92
CA GLU A 280 -8.15 21.46 -32.02
C GLU A 280 -8.60 20.57 -30.83
N GLY A 281 -8.16 20.91 -29.62
CA GLY A 281 -8.49 20.14 -28.43
C GLY A 281 -7.73 18.81 -28.26
N LYS A 282 -6.74 18.56 -29.13
CA LYS A 282 -5.86 17.39 -29.06
C LYS A 282 -4.44 17.80 -28.72
N LEU A 283 -3.80 16.97 -27.92
CA LEU A 283 -2.37 17.05 -27.63
C LEU A 283 -1.68 15.90 -28.35
N GLN A 284 -0.66 16.20 -29.13
CA GLN A 284 0.21 15.24 -29.78
C GLN A 284 1.62 15.41 -29.25
N LEU A 285 2.15 14.38 -28.61
CA LEU A 285 3.53 14.27 -28.20
C LEU A 285 4.24 13.28 -29.12
N LYS A 286 5.32 13.72 -29.77
CA LYS A 286 6.22 12.87 -30.54
C LYS A 286 7.61 12.95 -29.93
N VAL A 287 8.18 11.82 -29.57
CA VAL A 287 9.53 11.72 -29.02
C VAL A 287 10.32 10.73 -29.86
N THR A 288 11.44 11.18 -30.41
CA THR A 288 12.34 10.37 -31.24
C THR A 288 13.74 10.46 -30.66
N ASN A 289 14.40 9.34 -30.47
CA ASN A 289 15.78 9.28 -30.04
C ASN A 289 16.60 8.32 -30.90
N SER A 290 17.90 8.61 -31.04
CA SER A 290 18.87 7.70 -31.66
C SER A 290 19.07 6.46 -30.75
N VAL A 291 19.27 5.30 -31.41
CA VAL A 291 19.64 4.05 -30.75
C VAL A 291 20.76 3.39 -31.49
N ASP A 292 21.69 2.75 -30.80
CA ASP A 292 22.76 1.96 -31.42
C ASP A 292 22.18 0.60 -31.87
N PRO A 293 22.21 0.27 -33.17
CA PRO A 293 21.72 -1.00 -33.69
C PRO A 293 22.52 -2.20 -33.19
N ASP A 294 23.81 -2.00 -32.86
CA ASP A 294 24.71 -3.03 -32.34
C ASP A 294 24.58 -3.19 -30.80
N PHE A 295 23.88 -2.29 -30.16
CA PHE A 295 23.61 -2.40 -28.73
C PHE A 295 22.58 -3.50 -28.47
N ILE A 296 23.04 -4.74 -28.45
CA ILE A 296 22.31 -5.86 -27.85
C ILE A 296 22.38 -5.64 -26.36
N PRO A 297 21.28 -5.32 -25.66
CA PRO A 297 21.32 -5.23 -24.23
C PRO A 297 21.76 -6.61 -23.70
N VAL A 298 23.00 -6.69 -23.18
CA VAL A 298 23.52 -7.87 -22.49
C VAL A 298 22.59 -8.13 -21.32
N ARG A 299 21.76 -9.16 -21.49
CA ARG A 299 20.57 -9.50 -20.74
C ARG A 299 19.36 -8.60 -21.03
N ALA A 300 18.63 -8.95 -22.05
CA ALA A 300 17.18 -8.92 -21.98
C ALA A 300 16.73 -9.80 -20.82
N VAL A 301 17.10 -9.40 -19.58
CA VAL A 301 16.46 -9.88 -18.37
C VAL A 301 15.04 -9.34 -18.44
N LYS A 302 14.13 -10.21 -18.71
CA LYS A 302 12.68 -10.15 -18.90
C LYS A 302 11.89 -9.34 -17.87
N ARG A 303 12.46 -8.34 -17.15
CA ARG A 303 11.78 -7.76 -15.97
C ARG A 303 11.88 -6.26 -15.71
N ARG A 304 12.58 -5.40 -16.48
CA ARG A 304 12.61 -3.95 -16.09
C ARG A 304 12.53 -2.91 -17.21
N GLY A 305 12.66 -3.24 -18.49
CA GLY A 305 12.65 -2.25 -19.59
C GLY A 305 11.28 -2.00 -20.22
N GLY A 306 10.31 -2.92 -20.07
CA GLY A 306 8.96 -2.80 -20.64
C GLY A 306 7.88 -2.29 -19.68
N LEU A 307 8.15 -2.26 -18.39
CA LEU A 307 7.13 -1.94 -17.36
C LEU A 307 6.65 -0.49 -17.41
N GLY A 308 7.50 0.47 -17.81
CA GLY A 308 7.11 1.89 -17.84
C GLY A 308 6.08 2.18 -18.94
N LEU A 309 6.33 1.74 -20.15
CA LEU A 309 5.42 1.95 -21.30
C LEU A 309 4.13 1.12 -21.15
N GLU A 310 4.22 -0.08 -20.60
CA GLU A 310 3.05 -0.92 -20.31
C GLU A 310 2.16 -0.28 -19.23
N ASN A 311 2.76 0.23 -18.14
CA ASN A 311 2.03 0.95 -17.10
C ASN A 311 1.35 2.22 -17.64
N VAL A 312 2.02 2.96 -18.54
CA VAL A 312 1.40 4.13 -19.16
C VAL A 312 0.22 3.73 -20.04
N ARG A 313 0.33 2.63 -20.81
CA ARG A 313 -0.79 2.12 -21.64
C ARG A 313 -1.99 1.76 -20.77
N GLN A 314 -1.78 1.00 -19.69
CA GLN A 314 -2.85 0.67 -18.73
C GLN A 314 -3.46 1.93 -18.11
N ARG A 315 -2.65 2.94 -17.80
CA ARG A 315 -3.14 4.21 -17.27
C ARG A 315 -3.95 5.00 -18.30
N LEU A 316 -3.51 5.02 -19.55
CA LEU A 316 -4.24 5.63 -20.66
C LEU A 316 -5.60 4.94 -20.91
N ASP A 317 -5.64 3.61 -20.89
CA ASP A 317 -6.89 2.83 -21.02
C ASP A 317 -7.90 3.15 -19.92
N LEU A 318 -7.43 3.41 -18.70
CA LEU A 318 -8.28 3.74 -17.55
C LEU A 318 -8.78 5.19 -17.57
N ILE A 319 -7.93 6.16 -17.98
CA ILE A 319 -8.24 7.58 -17.87
C ILE A 319 -8.84 8.14 -19.16
N TYR A 320 -8.39 7.64 -20.32
CA TYR A 320 -8.77 8.11 -21.66
C TYR A 320 -9.33 6.98 -22.53
N PRO A 321 -10.36 6.22 -22.10
CA PRO A 321 -10.88 5.08 -22.85
C PRO A 321 -11.39 5.51 -24.21
N GLY A 322 -10.74 5.04 -25.30
CA GLY A 322 -11.08 5.39 -26.68
C GLY A 322 -10.74 6.81 -27.11
N GLN A 323 -10.08 7.63 -26.25
CA GLN A 323 -9.75 9.02 -26.50
C GLN A 323 -8.24 9.25 -26.66
N TYR A 324 -7.47 8.20 -26.84
CA TYR A 324 -6.04 8.30 -27.10
C TYR A 324 -5.60 7.38 -28.23
N HIS A 325 -4.46 7.72 -28.82
CA HIS A 325 -3.74 6.86 -29.76
C HIS A 325 -2.27 6.84 -29.39
N LEU A 326 -1.69 5.65 -29.18
CA LEU A 326 -0.28 5.46 -28.85
C LEU A 326 0.37 4.56 -29.89
N ASN A 327 1.34 5.12 -30.62
CA ASN A 327 2.16 4.40 -31.59
C ASN A 327 3.62 4.37 -31.11
N ILE A 328 4.26 3.21 -31.24
CA ILE A 328 5.67 2.99 -30.87
C ILE A 328 6.34 2.30 -32.04
N ASN A 329 7.29 3.01 -32.66
CA ASN A 329 8.10 2.54 -33.79
C ASN A 329 9.55 2.37 -33.37
N LYS A 330 10.13 1.27 -33.76
CA LYS A 330 11.57 1.02 -33.61
C LYS A 330 12.17 0.69 -34.97
N ASP A 331 12.92 1.63 -35.47
CA ASP A 331 13.75 1.44 -36.62
C ASP A 331 15.16 0.98 -36.21
N ARG A 332 16.04 0.73 -37.24
CA ARG A 332 17.39 0.26 -37.00
C ARG A 332 18.18 1.19 -36.07
N ASN A 333 18.05 2.52 -36.30
CA ASN A 333 18.87 3.55 -35.65
C ASN A 333 18.05 4.55 -34.83
N THR A 334 16.73 4.39 -34.79
CA THR A 334 15.82 5.31 -34.08
C THR A 334 14.72 4.58 -33.34
N PHE A 335 14.36 5.15 -32.20
CA PHE A 335 13.16 4.76 -31.46
C PHE A 335 12.22 5.97 -31.39
N GLU A 336 10.98 5.78 -31.81
CA GLU A 336 9.97 6.81 -31.88
C GLU A 336 8.73 6.41 -31.12
N THR A 337 8.22 7.32 -30.28
CA THR A 337 6.93 7.20 -29.65
C THR A 337 6.05 8.39 -30.02
N GLN A 338 4.80 8.12 -30.37
CA GLN A 338 3.80 9.13 -30.68
C GLN A 338 2.55 8.88 -29.86
N LEU A 339 2.18 9.86 -29.05
CA LEU A 339 0.97 9.85 -28.22
C LEU A 339 0.06 10.98 -28.70
N VAL A 340 -1.20 10.66 -28.98
CA VAL A 340 -2.26 11.63 -29.26
C VAL A 340 -3.32 11.44 -28.17
N ILE A 341 -3.74 12.53 -27.51
CA ILE A 341 -4.79 12.52 -26.46
C ILE A 341 -5.81 13.61 -26.77
N GLU A 342 -7.08 13.34 -26.60
CA GLU A 342 -8.12 14.35 -26.56
C GLU A 342 -8.12 15.05 -25.19
N LEU A 343 -7.92 16.39 -25.18
CA LEU A 343 -7.83 17.18 -23.96
C LEU A 343 -9.24 17.53 -23.45
N THR A 344 -9.41 17.49 -22.16
CA THR A 344 -10.61 17.97 -21.46
C THR A 344 -10.60 19.47 -21.24
#